data_b7ccd3aab3821fe1cf5f09c3fa8c13c4
#
_entry.id   b7ccd3aab3821fe1cf5f09c3fa8c13c4
#
_cell.length_a   1.000
_cell.length_b   1.000
_cell.length_c   1.000
_cell.angle_alpha   90.00
_cell.angle_beta   90.00
_cell.angle_gamma   90.00
#
_symmetry.space_group_name_H-M   'P 1'
#
loop_
_entity.id
_entity.type
_entity.pdbx_description
1 polymer ?
#
loop_
_entity_poly.entity_id
_entity_poly.type
_entity_poly.pdbx_seq_one_letter_code
_entity_poly.pdbx_strand_id
1 'polypeptide(L)'
;DPSFGGAMYGCPHCGKLKFVPFRCKSRFCPSCGTLYSIHRTTSMSIKLIQCVHRHCVFTIPEELRILFRRDRSLLNCLFYSVRDVILRMFRKINKSERFTPGFICVLHTFGRSLQWNPHIHVLVSEVAVGRMTPWKRFTHFNYSFLRKSFCTALLNHLHKRIGPSFKKMKSDIYKNHCKGFYVYAKPNNCKPSIVTKYIGRYLGRPVIATSRIDSYSGSHVTFHYNRHEDNKLITETLPSIDFIKKLIIHIPDKHFKMIRYYGTYHPSVSRSDFVRNAHLI
;
A
#
# COMPACT_ATOMS: atom_id res chain seq x y z
N ASP A 1 -5.57 4.19 -26.54
CA ASP A 1 -5.01 4.89 -27.69
C ASP A 1 -5.43 4.15 -28.95
N PRO A 2 -6.08 4.82 -29.93
CA PRO A 2 -6.49 4.20 -31.19
C PRO A 2 -5.32 3.62 -32.01
N SER A 3 -4.10 4.14 -31.82
CA SER A 3 -2.90 3.65 -32.53
C SER A 3 -2.54 2.20 -32.21
N PHE A 4 -3.01 1.66 -31.08
CA PHE A 4 -2.83 0.24 -30.72
C PHE A 4 -3.83 -0.69 -31.41
N GLY A 5 -4.72 -0.14 -32.28
CA GLY A 5 -5.82 -0.90 -32.85
C GLY A 5 -6.99 -1.09 -31.86
N GLY A 6 -7.99 -1.84 -32.28
CA GLY A 6 -9.19 -2.09 -31.49
C GLY A 6 -10.11 -3.11 -32.15
N ALA A 7 -11.21 -3.40 -31.48
CA ALA A 7 -12.28 -4.22 -32.00
C ALA A 7 -13.53 -3.35 -32.25
N MET A 8 -14.19 -3.56 -33.40
CA MET A 8 -15.47 -2.94 -33.72
C MET A 8 -16.58 -3.89 -33.32
N TYR A 9 -17.50 -3.43 -32.49
CA TYR A 9 -18.69 -4.17 -32.09
C TYR A 9 -19.93 -3.57 -32.72
N GLY A 10 -20.79 -4.40 -33.33
CA GLY A 10 -22.08 -3.99 -33.87
C GLY A 10 -23.20 -4.49 -32.98
N CYS A 11 -24.20 -3.66 -32.73
CA CYS A 11 -25.43 -4.09 -32.07
C CYS A 11 -26.31 -4.83 -33.07
N PRO A 12 -26.69 -6.09 -32.87
CA PRO A 12 -27.52 -6.84 -33.79
C PRO A 12 -28.98 -6.30 -33.93
N HIS A 13 -29.43 -5.51 -32.94
CA HIS A 13 -30.81 -4.98 -32.96
C HIS A 13 -30.91 -3.60 -33.62
N CYS A 14 -29.93 -2.72 -33.41
CA CYS A 14 -30.00 -1.32 -33.87
C CYS A 14 -28.86 -0.90 -34.83
N GLY A 15 -27.97 -1.81 -35.18
CA GLY A 15 -26.87 -1.56 -36.10
C GLY A 15 -25.78 -0.59 -35.58
N LYS A 16 -25.92 -0.01 -34.37
CA LYS A 16 -24.93 0.91 -33.82
C LYS A 16 -23.57 0.24 -33.67
N LEU A 17 -22.56 0.92 -34.19
CA LEU A 17 -21.17 0.48 -34.08
C LEU A 17 -20.50 1.11 -32.86
N LYS A 18 -19.66 0.34 -32.16
CA LYS A 18 -18.83 0.79 -31.04
C LYS A 18 -17.41 0.31 -31.23
N PHE A 19 -16.48 1.25 -31.41
CA PHE A 19 -15.06 0.96 -31.40
C PHE A 19 -14.56 0.82 -29.95
N VAL A 20 -13.89 -0.30 -29.64
CA VAL A 20 -13.24 -0.54 -28.35
C VAL A 20 -11.74 -0.67 -28.58
N PRO A 21 -10.94 0.35 -28.22
CA PRO A 21 -9.50 0.31 -28.44
C PRO A 21 -8.83 -0.74 -27.53
N PHE A 22 -7.80 -1.39 -28.05
CA PHE A 22 -6.94 -2.25 -27.24
C PHE A 22 -6.23 -1.48 -26.16
N ARG A 23 -6.02 -2.11 -25.02
CA ARG A 23 -5.44 -1.51 -23.83
C ARG A 23 -4.19 -2.27 -23.43
N CYS A 24 -3.14 -1.54 -23.04
CA CYS A 24 -1.91 -2.15 -22.53
C CYS A 24 -2.11 -2.85 -21.17
N LYS A 25 -3.21 -2.56 -20.44
CA LYS A 25 -3.54 -3.05 -19.10
C LYS A 25 -2.46 -2.77 -18.04
N SER A 26 -1.46 -1.96 -18.37
CA SER A 26 -0.37 -1.60 -17.47
C SER A 26 -0.83 -0.58 -16.44
N ARG A 27 -0.43 -0.76 -15.18
CA ARG A 27 -0.64 0.24 -14.11
C ARG A 27 0.25 1.48 -14.30
N PHE A 28 1.27 1.40 -15.13
CA PHE A 28 2.15 2.52 -15.49
C PHE A 28 1.55 3.40 -16.58
N CYS A 29 0.61 2.89 -17.36
CA CYS A 29 -0.15 3.69 -18.31
C CYS A 29 -1.14 4.58 -17.55
N PRO A 30 -1.13 5.91 -17.74
CA PRO A 30 -2.04 6.83 -17.06
C PRO A 30 -3.51 6.44 -17.23
N SER A 31 -3.92 6.12 -18.45
CA SER A 31 -5.31 5.75 -18.77
C SER A 31 -5.70 4.39 -18.18
N CYS A 32 -4.89 3.35 -18.39
CA CYS A 32 -5.18 2.01 -17.88
C CYS A 32 -5.06 1.94 -16.37
N GLY A 33 -4.08 2.65 -15.77
CA GLY A 33 -3.89 2.73 -14.33
C GLY A 33 -5.04 3.44 -13.64
N THR A 34 -5.56 4.53 -14.21
CA THR A 34 -6.73 5.24 -13.68
C THR A 34 -7.97 4.36 -13.71
N LEU A 35 -8.25 3.69 -14.83
CA LEU A 35 -9.38 2.78 -14.93
C LEU A 35 -9.28 1.61 -13.95
N TYR A 36 -8.09 1.02 -13.82
CA TYR A 36 -7.82 -0.02 -12.81
C TYR A 36 -8.09 0.49 -11.40
N SER A 37 -7.66 1.72 -11.08
CA SER A 37 -7.89 2.35 -9.79
C SER A 37 -9.38 2.51 -9.49
N ILE A 38 -10.16 3.01 -10.46
CA ILE A 38 -11.61 3.19 -10.31
C ILE A 38 -12.29 1.85 -10.03
N HIS A 39 -12.07 0.83 -10.86
CA HIS A 39 -12.67 -0.48 -10.67
C HIS A 39 -12.31 -1.11 -9.33
N ARG A 40 -11.04 -0.98 -8.92
CA ARG A 40 -10.59 -1.50 -7.62
C ARG A 40 -11.23 -0.75 -6.46
N THR A 41 -11.31 0.56 -6.55
CA THR A 41 -11.91 1.40 -5.50
C THR A 41 -13.38 1.05 -5.31
N THR A 42 -14.15 0.92 -6.39
CA THR A 42 -15.56 0.52 -6.33
C THR A 42 -15.72 -0.88 -5.73
N SER A 43 -14.96 -1.86 -6.22
CA SER A 43 -14.98 -3.22 -5.67
C SER A 43 -14.61 -3.28 -4.18
N MET A 44 -13.73 -2.40 -3.74
CA MET A 44 -13.28 -2.35 -2.34
C MET A 44 -14.27 -1.64 -1.43
N SER A 45 -14.90 -0.56 -1.90
CA SER A 45 -15.88 0.19 -1.09
C SER A 45 -17.06 -0.70 -0.63
N ILE A 46 -17.45 -1.63 -1.49
CA ILE A 46 -18.50 -2.63 -1.17
C ILE A 46 -18.01 -3.62 -0.11
N LYS A 47 -16.69 -3.81 -0.01
CA LYS A 47 -16.05 -4.81 0.87
C LYS A 47 -15.68 -4.28 2.24
N LEU A 48 -15.66 -2.99 2.42
CA LEU A 48 -15.29 -2.40 3.70
C LEU A 48 -16.45 -2.44 4.70
N ILE A 49 -16.10 -2.69 5.95
CA ILE A 49 -17.01 -2.48 7.08
C ILE A 49 -17.30 -0.98 7.18
N GLN A 50 -18.55 -0.61 7.44
CA GLN A 50 -18.98 0.78 7.59
C GLN A 50 -18.56 1.31 8.96
N CYS A 51 -17.28 1.58 9.14
CA CYS A 51 -16.71 2.12 10.36
C CYS A 51 -15.58 3.11 10.05
N VAL A 52 -15.10 3.79 11.07
CA VAL A 52 -13.90 4.62 10.96
C VAL A 52 -12.69 3.73 10.69
N HIS A 53 -11.84 4.16 9.76
CA HIS A 53 -10.58 3.49 9.44
C HIS A 53 -9.41 4.40 9.75
N ARG A 54 -8.32 3.80 10.21
CA ARG A 54 -7.06 4.49 10.45
C ARG A 54 -6.05 4.18 9.34
N HIS A 55 -5.45 5.24 8.83
CA HIS A 55 -4.32 5.12 7.94
C HIS A 55 -3.03 5.03 8.73
N CYS A 56 -2.28 3.97 8.47
CA CYS A 56 -0.92 3.79 9.00
C CYS A 56 0.08 3.68 7.86
N VAL A 57 1.30 4.16 8.08
CA VAL A 57 2.41 3.98 7.14
C VAL A 57 3.59 3.39 7.90
N PHE A 58 4.11 2.28 7.44
CA PHE A 58 5.26 1.58 8.01
C PHE A 58 6.44 1.75 7.06
N THR A 59 7.44 2.53 7.49
CA THR A 59 8.62 2.89 6.69
C THR A 59 9.87 2.24 7.26
N ILE A 60 10.74 1.76 6.38
CA ILE A 60 12.02 1.16 6.75
C ILE A 60 13.16 2.20 6.70
N PRO A 61 14.21 2.04 7.50
CA PRO A 61 15.38 2.88 7.42
C PRO A 61 16.16 2.64 6.12
N GLU A 62 16.99 3.60 5.77
CA GLU A 62 17.68 3.63 4.48
C GLU A 62 18.63 2.46 4.30
N GLU A 63 19.31 2.06 5.35
CA GLU A 63 20.29 0.97 5.38
C GLU A 63 19.68 -0.37 4.94
N LEU A 64 18.38 -0.56 5.17
CA LEU A 64 17.69 -1.78 4.74
C LEU A 64 17.24 -1.75 3.28
N ARG A 65 17.08 -0.57 2.65
CA ARG A 65 16.47 -0.45 1.32
C ARG A 65 17.21 -1.22 0.25
N ILE A 66 18.55 -1.29 0.35
CA ILE A 66 19.38 -2.01 -0.63
C ILE A 66 19.09 -3.52 -0.64
N LEU A 67 18.79 -4.11 0.52
CA LEU A 67 18.44 -5.54 0.60
C LEU A 67 17.21 -5.87 -0.24
N PHE A 68 16.16 -5.07 -0.14
CA PHE A 68 14.92 -5.23 -0.89
C PHE A 68 15.05 -4.91 -2.38
N ARG A 69 16.07 -4.15 -2.76
CA ARG A 69 16.39 -3.88 -4.16
C ARG A 69 17.13 -5.06 -4.81
N ARG A 70 18.04 -5.69 -4.04
CA ARG A 70 18.81 -6.86 -4.51
C ARG A 70 17.97 -8.13 -4.57
N ASP A 71 17.15 -8.35 -3.54
CA ASP A 71 16.23 -9.49 -3.47
C ASP A 71 14.80 -9.00 -3.19
N ARG A 72 14.00 -8.90 -4.24
CA ARG A 72 12.61 -8.45 -4.15
C ARG A 72 11.70 -9.42 -3.40
N SER A 73 12.08 -10.69 -3.26
CA SER A 73 11.32 -11.65 -2.48
C SER A 73 11.21 -11.24 -1.01
N LEU A 74 12.19 -10.46 -0.51
CA LEU A 74 12.21 -9.90 0.84
C LEU A 74 11.08 -8.90 1.09
N LEU A 75 10.46 -8.31 0.04
CA LEU A 75 9.29 -7.44 0.17
C LEU A 75 8.12 -8.16 0.86
N ASN A 76 8.07 -9.49 0.81
CA ASN A 76 7.11 -10.28 1.58
C ASN A 76 7.29 -10.11 3.10
N CYS A 77 8.54 -9.92 3.56
CA CYS A 77 8.84 -9.71 4.98
C CYS A 77 8.19 -8.44 5.53
N LEU A 78 8.05 -7.38 4.69
CA LEU A 78 7.32 -6.17 5.08
C LEU A 78 5.85 -6.47 5.40
N PHE A 79 5.17 -7.20 4.52
CA PHE A 79 3.78 -7.57 4.72
C PHE A 79 3.57 -8.45 5.95
N TYR A 80 4.43 -9.45 6.14
CA TYR A 80 4.35 -10.34 7.30
C TYR A 80 4.58 -9.57 8.60
N SER A 81 5.57 -8.68 8.63
CA SER A 81 5.88 -7.87 9.80
C SER A 81 4.73 -6.94 10.18
N VAL A 82 4.15 -6.26 9.21
CA VAL A 82 3.01 -5.35 9.44
C VAL A 82 1.79 -6.14 9.93
N ARG A 83 1.48 -7.28 9.30
CA ARG A 83 0.40 -8.18 9.74
C ARG A 83 0.58 -8.58 11.20
N ASP A 84 1.76 -9.07 11.55
CA ASP A 84 2.04 -9.60 12.88
C ASP A 84 1.95 -8.50 13.95
N VAL A 85 2.44 -7.30 13.62
CA VAL A 85 2.41 -6.14 14.54
C VAL A 85 0.99 -5.65 14.78
N ILE A 86 0.18 -5.50 13.74
CA ILE A 86 -1.21 -5.05 13.88
C ILE A 86 -2.02 -6.09 14.67
N LEU A 87 -1.97 -7.35 14.29
CA LEU A 87 -2.69 -8.40 15.01
C LEU A 87 -2.24 -8.50 16.48
N ARG A 88 -0.94 -8.37 16.73
CA ARG A 88 -0.38 -8.40 18.10
C ARG A 88 -0.86 -7.20 18.93
N MET A 89 -0.95 -6.00 18.32
CA MET A 89 -1.45 -4.81 19.03
C MET A 89 -2.88 -5.04 19.53
N PHE A 90 -3.78 -5.49 18.67
CA PHE A 90 -5.17 -5.75 19.05
C PHE A 90 -5.32 -6.90 20.06
N ARG A 91 -4.57 -7.97 19.89
CA ARG A 91 -4.57 -9.12 20.82
C ARG A 91 -4.04 -8.78 22.21
N LYS A 92 -3.15 -7.79 22.34
CA LYS A 92 -2.63 -7.33 23.64
C LYS A 92 -3.67 -6.57 24.45
N ILE A 93 -4.68 -5.97 23.83
CA ILE A 93 -5.71 -5.20 24.53
C ILE A 93 -6.51 -6.11 25.46
N ASN A 94 -6.86 -7.30 24.98
CA ASN A 94 -7.48 -8.34 25.80
C ASN A 94 -7.04 -9.72 25.27
N LYS A 95 -6.34 -10.49 26.11
CA LYS A 95 -5.75 -11.79 25.74
C LYS A 95 -6.81 -12.87 25.52
N SER A 96 -7.92 -12.85 26.25
CA SER A 96 -9.02 -13.83 26.13
C SER A 96 -9.82 -13.57 24.85
N GLU A 97 -10.14 -12.33 24.56
CA GLU A 97 -10.93 -11.91 23.40
C GLU A 97 -10.18 -12.04 22.07
N ARG A 98 -8.86 -11.85 22.06
CA ARG A 98 -7.99 -11.92 20.85
C ARG A 98 -8.53 -11.09 19.70
N PHE A 99 -8.92 -9.86 19.96
CA PHE A 99 -9.50 -8.97 18.96
C PHE A 99 -8.76 -8.99 17.62
N THR A 100 -9.54 -9.07 16.54
CA THR A 100 -9.04 -9.14 15.16
C THR A 100 -9.69 -8.04 14.33
N PRO A 101 -8.93 -7.00 13.91
CA PRO A 101 -9.42 -5.94 13.02
C PRO A 101 -9.43 -6.43 11.57
N GLY A 102 -10.16 -5.70 10.70
CA GLY A 102 -9.97 -5.78 9.26
C GLY A 102 -8.90 -4.79 8.82
N PHE A 103 -7.94 -5.21 7.97
CA PHE A 103 -6.98 -4.27 7.42
C PHE A 103 -6.45 -4.68 6.05
N ILE A 104 -6.05 -3.64 5.30
CA ILE A 104 -5.56 -3.75 3.93
C ILE A 104 -4.17 -3.15 3.89
N CYS A 105 -3.20 -3.92 3.40
CA CYS A 105 -1.83 -3.48 3.21
C CYS A 105 -1.56 -3.23 1.73
N VAL A 106 -0.94 -2.09 1.42
CA VAL A 106 -0.53 -1.70 0.07
C VAL A 106 0.96 -1.38 0.10
N LEU A 107 1.74 -2.09 -0.70
CA LEU A 107 3.17 -1.79 -0.88
C LEU A 107 3.35 -0.64 -1.86
N HIS A 108 4.07 0.38 -1.45
CA HIS A 108 4.70 1.36 -2.32
C HIS A 108 6.21 1.20 -2.25
N THR A 109 6.87 1.37 -3.38
CA THR A 109 8.34 1.23 -3.49
C THR A 109 9.04 2.54 -3.78
N PHE A 110 8.28 3.64 -3.95
CA PHE A 110 8.78 4.94 -4.39
C PHE A 110 8.50 6.05 -3.39
N GLY A 111 9.46 6.97 -3.27
CA GLY A 111 9.28 8.26 -2.61
C GLY A 111 8.79 9.34 -3.58
N ARG A 112 8.67 10.59 -3.09
CA ARG A 112 8.26 11.75 -3.91
C ARG A 112 9.24 12.04 -5.05
N SER A 113 10.54 11.80 -4.85
CA SER A 113 11.64 11.96 -5.82
C SER A 113 11.85 10.73 -6.71
N LEU A 114 10.93 9.77 -6.73
CA LEU A 114 11.05 8.49 -7.45
C LEU A 114 12.19 7.59 -6.95
N GLN A 115 12.76 7.86 -5.78
CA GLN A 115 13.78 7.01 -5.19
C GLN A 115 13.17 5.71 -4.65
N TRP A 116 13.97 4.65 -4.66
CA TRP A 116 13.60 3.37 -4.06
C TRP A 116 13.42 3.52 -2.53
N ASN A 117 12.18 3.44 -2.10
CA ASN A 117 11.79 3.57 -0.70
C ASN A 117 10.59 2.65 -0.38
N PRO A 118 10.81 1.34 -0.22
CA PRO A 118 9.71 0.42 0.08
C PRO A 118 9.09 0.70 1.45
N HIS A 119 7.77 0.87 1.46
CA HIS A 119 6.97 1.10 2.65
C HIS A 119 5.56 0.56 2.47
N ILE A 120 4.90 0.25 3.58
CA ILE A 120 3.54 -0.28 3.56
C ILE A 120 2.56 0.77 4.05
N HIS A 121 1.62 1.14 3.18
CA HIS A 121 0.40 1.82 3.59
C HIS A 121 -0.61 0.80 4.09
N VAL A 122 -1.23 1.09 5.23
CA VAL A 122 -2.24 0.22 5.82
C VAL A 122 -3.49 1.01 6.15
N LEU A 123 -4.62 0.47 5.75
CA LEU A 123 -5.92 0.94 6.20
C LEU A 123 -6.45 -0.08 7.21
N VAL A 124 -6.59 0.33 8.47
CA VAL A 124 -7.03 -0.54 9.58
C VAL A 124 -8.40 -0.08 10.06
N SER A 125 -9.37 -1.00 10.19
CA SER A 125 -10.64 -0.69 10.85
C SER A 125 -10.41 -0.34 12.32
N GLU A 126 -11.06 0.73 12.80
CA GLU A 126 -11.07 1.06 14.25
C GLU A 126 -12.07 0.20 15.01
N VAL A 127 -12.63 -0.83 14.39
CA VAL A 127 -13.41 -1.87 15.04
C VAL A 127 -12.75 -3.23 14.85
N ALA A 128 -12.89 -4.10 15.82
CA ALA A 128 -12.37 -5.45 15.77
C ALA A 128 -13.35 -6.43 16.40
N VAL A 129 -13.29 -7.68 15.93
CA VAL A 129 -14.09 -8.80 16.42
C VAL A 129 -13.28 -9.56 17.46
N GLY A 130 -13.87 -9.81 18.62
CA GLY A 130 -13.35 -10.68 19.67
C GLY A 130 -13.93 -12.09 19.57
N ARG A 131 -13.56 -12.95 20.51
CA ARG A 131 -14.12 -14.30 20.63
C ARG A 131 -15.56 -14.30 21.12
N MET A 132 -15.84 -13.49 22.15
CA MET A 132 -17.15 -13.35 22.78
C MET A 132 -17.80 -12.02 22.41
N THR A 133 -17.01 -10.98 22.14
CA THR A 133 -17.49 -9.64 21.78
C THR A 133 -17.58 -9.53 20.26
N PRO A 134 -18.80 -9.41 19.68
CA PRO A 134 -18.96 -9.40 18.21
C PRO A 134 -18.26 -8.20 17.56
N TRP A 135 -18.33 -7.00 18.16
CA TRP A 135 -17.65 -5.80 17.68
C TRP A 135 -17.27 -4.88 18.84
N LYS A 136 -16.03 -4.35 18.80
CA LYS A 136 -15.55 -3.34 19.73
C LYS A 136 -14.75 -2.28 19.01
N ARG A 137 -14.98 -1.00 19.35
CA ARG A 137 -14.25 0.13 18.79
C ARG A 137 -12.96 0.38 19.57
N PHE A 138 -11.89 0.70 18.81
CA PHE A 138 -10.55 0.99 19.31
C PHE A 138 -10.03 2.28 18.69
N THR A 139 -9.96 3.34 19.48
CA THR A 139 -9.52 4.67 19.01
C THR A 139 -8.06 4.96 19.32
N HIS A 140 -7.44 4.17 20.21
CA HIS A 140 -6.06 4.39 20.63
C HIS A 140 -5.10 3.37 19.97
N PHE A 141 -4.10 3.89 19.26
CA PHE A 141 -3.01 3.12 18.67
C PHE A 141 -1.69 3.53 19.33
N ASN A 142 -1.05 2.59 20.01
CA ASN A 142 0.20 2.85 20.73
C ASN A 142 1.37 2.94 19.75
N TYR A 143 1.84 4.15 19.46
CA TYR A 143 2.91 4.41 18.50
C TYR A 143 4.26 3.79 18.91
N SER A 144 4.63 3.90 20.18
CA SER A 144 5.87 3.33 20.68
C SER A 144 5.88 1.81 20.48
N PHE A 145 4.76 1.17 20.79
CA PHE A 145 4.58 -0.26 20.54
C PHE A 145 4.70 -0.59 19.05
N LEU A 146 4.00 0.17 18.17
CA LEU A 146 4.03 -0.08 16.72
C LEU A 146 5.45 0.04 16.16
N ARG A 147 6.19 1.09 16.53
CA ARG A 147 7.56 1.35 16.06
C ARG A 147 8.52 0.25 16.48
N LYS A 148 8.57 -0.08 17.78
CA LYS A 148 9.46 -1.11 18.33
C LYS A 148 9.09 -2.50 17.83
N SER A 149 7.81 -2.83 17.81
CA SER A 149 7.34 -4.14 17.33
C SER A 149 7.58 -4.33 15.83
N PHE A 150 7.43 -3.26 15.01
CA PHE A 150 7.71 -3.35 13.57
C PHE A 150 9.20 -3.57 13.30
N CYS A 151 10.07 -2.84 13.98
CA CYS A 151 11.51 -3.06 13.93
C CYS A 151 11.86 -4.53 14.24
N THR A 152 11.40 -5.02 15.39
CA THR A 152 11.66 -6.40 15.83
C THR A 152 11.11 -7.43 14.85
N ALA A 153 9.85 -7.28 14.41
CA ALA A 153 9.22 -8.23 13.51
C ALA A 153 9.94 -8.28 12.16
N LEU A 154 10.27 -7.12 11.59
CA LEU A 154 10.94 -7.05 10.30
C LEU A 154 12.34 -7.66 10.36
N LEU A 155 13.14 -7.30 11.36
CA LEU A 155 14.48 -7.86 11.51
C LEU A 155 14.48 -9.36 11.77
N ASN A 156 13.46 -9.88 12.44
CA ASN A 156 13.31 -11.33 12.63
C ASN A 156 12.91 -12.05 11.34
N HIS A 157 11.96 -11.50 10.57
CA HIS A 157 11.59 -12.07 9.27
C HIS A 157 12.75 -12.03 8.27
N LEU A 158 13.51 -10.93 8.23
CA LEU A 158 14.70 -10.81 7.40
C LEU A 158 15.77 -11.83 7.83
N HIS A 159 16.04 -11.95 9.13
CA HIS A 159 17.01 -12.92 9.64
C HIS A 159 16.62 -14.35 9.29
N LYS A 160 15.34 -14.70 9.42
CA LYS A 160 14.83 -16.03 9.03
C LYS A 160 15.01 -16.30 7.53
N ARG A 161 14.90 -15.26 6.69
CA ARG A 161 14.97 -15.39 5.23
C ARG A 161 16.39 -15.36 4.68
N ILE A 162 17.23 -14.47 5.21
CA ILE A 162 18.62 -14.24 4.75
C ILE A 162 19.60 -15.21 5.44
N GLY A 163 19.31 -15.57 6.70
CA GLY A 163 20.16 -16.48 7.48
C GLY A 163 21.21 -15.77 8.33
N PRO A 164 22.25 -16.52 8.77
CA PRO A 164 23.26 -16.03 9.72
C PRO A 164 24.05 -14.81 9.27
N SER A 165 24.26 -14.62 7.97
CA SER A 165 24.96 -13.46 7.39
C SER A 165 24.33 -12.12 7.75
N PHE A 166 23.02 -12.10 8.04
CA PHE A 166 22.29 -10.90 8.47
C PHE A 166 22.48 -10.54 9.94
N LYS A 167 23.12 -11.40 10.76
CA LYS A 167 23.22 -11.22 12.23
C LYS A 167 23.90 -9.92 12.62
N LYS A 168 25.04 -9.57 11.99
CA LYS A 168 25.78 -8.34 12.26
C LYS A 168 24.94 -7.10 11.94
N MET A 169 24.42 -7.02 10.71
CA MET A 169 23.56 -5.90 10.30
C MET A 169 22.33 -5.75 11.20
N LYS A 170 21.67 -6.85 11.59
CA LYS A 170 20.56 -6.84 12.54
C LYS A 170 20.95 -6.19 13.87
N SER A 171 22.10 -6.53 14.43
CA SER A 171 22.61 -5.96 15.69
C SER A 171 22.85 -4.46 15.55
N ASP A 172 23.51 -4.03 14.48
CA ASP A 172 23.84 -2.62 14.23
C ASP A 172 22.57 -1.77 14.05
N ILE A 173 21.57 -2.30 13.32
CA ILE A 173 20.28 -1.62 13.15
C ILE A 173 19.55 -1.48 14.50
N TYR A 174 19.56 -2.48 15.38
CA TYR A 174 18.96 -2.34 16.71
C TYR A 174 19.62 -1.25 17.54
N LYS A 175 20.96 -1.09 17.46
CA LYS A 175 21.70 -0.03 18.16
C LYS A 175 21.32 1.34 17.62
N ASN A 176 21.26 1.49 16.29
CA ASN A 176 21.00 2.77 15.64
C ASN A 176 19.51 3.19 15.73
N HIS A 177 18.61 2.24 15.87
CA HIS A 177 17.15 2.45 15.88
C HIS A 177 16.50 2.02 17.20
N CYS A 178 17.03 2.43 18.34
CA CYS A 178 16.53 2.07 19.67
C CYS A 178 15.07 2.46 19.94
N LYS A 179 14.58 3.52 19.25
CA LYS A 179 13.16 3.94 19.29
C LYS A 179 12.26 3.15 18.32
N GLY A 180 12.82 2.19 17.56
CA GLY A 180 12.14 1.44 16.51
C GLY A 180 12.04 2.20 15.18
N PHE A 181 11.43 1.58 14.18
CA PHE A 181 11.27 2.18 12.84
C PHE A 181 10.11 3.17 12.79
N TYR A 182 10.13 4.08 11.81
CA TYR A 182 9.09 5.08 11.69
C TYR A 182 7.75 4.45 11.32
N VAL A 183 6.73 4.77 12.13
CA VAL A 183 5.35 4.43 11.86
C VAL A 183 4.50 5.68 12.00
N TYR A 184 3.76 6.03 10.95
CA TYR A 184 2.72 7.04 10.97
C TYR A 184 1.37 6.36 11.24
N ALA A 185 0.59 6.87 12.17
CA ALA A 185 -0.74 6.33 12.48
C ALA A 185 -1.65 7.39 13.14
N LYS A 186 -1.51 8.68 12.77
CA LYS A 186 -2.32 9.75 13.36
C LYS A 186 -3.81 9.46 13.21
N PRO A 187 -4.64 9.81 14.20
CA PRO A 187 -6.08 9.73 14.06
C PRO A 187 -6.51 10.53 12.82
N ASN A 188 -7.26 9.91 11.96
CA ASN A 188 -7.95 10.58 10.87
C ASN A 188 -9.43 10.24 11.01
N ASN A 189 -10.30 11.25 11.03
CA ASN A 189 -11.74 11.05 10.98
C ASN A 189 -12.16 10.61 9.57
N CYS A 190 -11.55 9.52 9.07
CA CYS A 190 -11.88 8.98 7.78
C CYS A 190 -13.24 8.26 7.87
N LYS A 191 -14.30 9.01 7.62
CA LYS A 191 -15.62 8.44 7.34
C LYS A 191 -15.52 7.47 6.16
N PRO A 192 -16.36 6.44 6.06
CA PRO A 192 -16.31 5.44 4.98
C PRO A 192 -16.25 6.04 3.56
N SER A 193 -16.94 7.16 3.30
CA SER A 193 -16.90 7.87 2.02
C SER A 193 -15.52 8.46 1.68
N ILE A 194 -14.75 8.89 2.70
CA ILE A 194 -13.38 9.41 2.55
C ILE A 194 -12.40 8.26 2.37
N VAL A 195 -12.65 7.14 3.05
CA VAL A 195 -11.85 5.91 2.94
C VAL A 195 -11.80 5.42 1.49
N THR A 196 -12.93 5.46 0.78
CA THR A 196 -13.01 5.06 -0.64
C THR A 196 -12.10 5.91 -1.53
N LYS A 197 -12.14 7.25 -1.36
CA LYS A 197 -11.22 8.18 -2.08
C LYS A 197 -9.76 7.94 -1.70
N TYR A 198 -9.51 7.63 -0.44
CA TYR A 198 -8.19 7.29 0.07
C TYR A 198 -7.65 6.01 -0.55
N ILE A 199 -8.45 4.95 -0.58
CA ILE A 199 -8.11 3.67 -1.20
C ILE A 199 -7.76 3.87 -2.67
N GLY A 200 -8.60 4.59 -3.43
CA GLY A 200 -8.33 4.91 -4.84
C GLY A 200 -7.00 5.60 -5.03
N ARG A 201 -6.68 6.54 -4.15
CA ARG A 201 -5.42 7.29 -4.19
C ARG A 201 -4.17 6.41 -3.95
N TYR A 202 -4.25 5.40 -3.09
CA TYR A 202 -3.09 4.57 -2.74
C TYR A 202 -3.05 3.22 -3.48
N LEU A 203 -4.19 2.63 -3.81
CA LEU A 203 -4.25 1.33 -4.49
C LEU A 203 -3.89 1.40 -5.97
N GLY A 204 -4.31 2.47 -6.64
CA GLY A 204 -4.10 2.64 -8.08
C GLY A 204 -3.07 3.69 -8.45
N ARG A 205 -2.40 4.30 -7.46
CA ARG A 205 -1.46 5.40 -7.71
C ARG A 205 -0.34 4.94 -8.64
N PRO A 206 -0.16 5.59 -9.80
CA PRO A 206 1.03 5.40 -10.62
C PRO A 206 2.26 5.90 -9.86
N VAL A 207 3.43 5.45 -10.25
CA VAL A 207 4.71 5.87 -9.65
C VAL A 207 4.88 7.38 -9.72
N ILE A 208 4.46 7.98 -10.83
CA ILE A 208 4.38 9.42 -11.03
C ILE A 208 3.00 9.78 -11.63
N ALA A 209 2.40 10.87 -11.18
CA ALA A 209 1.22 11.42 -11.84
C ALA A 209 1.65 12.20 -13.09
N THR A 210 0.88 12.12 -14.17
CA THR A 210 1.18 12.83 -15.43
C THR A 210 1.33 14.34 -15.22
N SER A 211 0.51 14.92 -14.32
CA SER A 211 0.59 16.34 -13.95
C SER A 211 1.89 16.77 -13.28
N ARG A 212 2.77 15.83 -12.94
CA ARG A 212 4.10 16.10 -12.38
C ARG A 212 5.21 16.07 -13.43
N ILE A 213 4.88 15.74 -14.67
CA ILE A 213 5.80 15.82 -15.81
C ILE A 213 5.53 17.16 -16.47
N ASP A 214 6.52 18.06 -16.38
CA ASP A 214 6.38 19.43 -16.87
C ASP A 214 6.67 19.53 -18.37
N SER A 215 7.71 18.82 -18.84
CA SER A 215 8.09 18.82 -20.25
C SER A 215 8.86 17.58 -20.69
N TYR A 216 8.87 17.33 -21.99
CA TYR A 216 9.66 16.32 -22.67
C TYR A 216 10.21 16.89 -23.97
N SER A 217 11.54 16.94 -24.12
CA SER A 217 12.24 17.48 -25.29
C SER A 217 12.70 16.43 -26.32
N GLY A 218 12.27 15.17 -26.19
CA GLY A 218 12.79 14.04 -26.97
C GLY A 218 13.98 13.35 -26.28
N SER A 219 14.91 14.12 -25.72
CA SER A 219 16.10 13.61 -25.02
C SER A 219 16.04 13.73 -23.51
N HIS A 220 15.29 14.70 -22.97
CA HIS A 220 15.18 14.99 -21.54
C HIS A 220 13.74 15.07 -21.06
N VAL A 221 13.51 14.68 -19.83
CA VAL A 221 12.23 14.80 -19.10
C VAL A 221 12.43 15.72 -17.91
N THR A 222 11.60 16.76 -17.80
CA THR A 222 11.54 17.63 -16.64
C THR A 222 10.30 17.27 -15.83
N PHE A 223 10.47 17.08 -14.53
CA PHE A 223 9.37 16.77 -13.61
C PHE A 223 9.59 17.45 -12.26
N HIS A 224 8.50 17.62 -11.51
CA HIS A 224 8.57 18.25 -10.20
C HIS A 224 8.01 17.37 -9.08
N TYR A 225 8.47 17.67 -7.85
CA TYR A 225 7.95 17.09 -6.62
C TYR A 225 8.18 18.01 -5.42
N ASN A 226 7.34 17.91 -4.40
CA ASN A 226 7.58 18.61 -3.15
C ASN A 226 8.51 17.78 -2.25
N ARG A 227 9.62 18.37 -1.82
CA ARG A 227 10.55 17.75 -0.88
C ARG A 227 9.84 17.49 0.46
N HIS A 228 10.22 16.39 1.14
CA HIS A 228 9.49 15.95 2.34
C HIS A 228 9.80 16.83 3.57
N GLU A 229 11.03 17.32 3.66
CA GLU A 229 11.56 17.99 4.83
C GLU A 229 10.96 19.39 5.02
N ASP A 230 10.86 20.17 3.96
CA ASP A 230 10.45 21.57 3.97
C ASP A 230 9.26 21.88 3.04
N ASN A 231 8.75 20.86 2.37
CA ASN A 231 7.68 20.95 1.36
C ASN A 231 8.01 21.88 0.17
N LYS A 232 9.29 22.21 -0.04
CA LYS A 232 9.77 23.01 -1.16
C LYS A 232 9.56 22.27 -2.47
N LEU A 233 9.08 22.99 -3.49
CA LEU A 233 8.96 22.48 -4.85
C LEU A 233 10.36 22.29 -5.45
N ILE A 234 10.67 21.09 -5.87
CA ILE A 234 11.91 20.73 -6.57
C ILE A 234 11.55 20.34 -7.99
N THR A 235 12.25 20.95 -8.95
CA THR A 235 12.18 20.56 -10.35
C THR A 235 13.47 19.85 -10.73
N GLU A 236 13.36 18.71 -11.36
CA GLU A 236 14.48 17.86 -11.77
C GLU A 236 14.37 17.57 -13.27
N THR A 237 15.47 17.78 -14.00
CA THR A 237 15.57 17.46 -15.44
C THR A 237 16.57 16.34 -15.61
N LEU A 238 16.16 15.25 -16.25
CA LEU A 238 16.97 14.07 -16.48
C LEU A 238 16.97 13.64 -17.93
N PRO A 239 18.04 13.01 -18.43
CA PRO A 239 17.98 12.26 -19.67
C PRO A 239 16.82 11.25 -19.64
N SER A 240 16.11 11.12 -20.76
CA SER A 240 14.90 10.27 -20.84
C SER A 240 15.16 8.84 -20.39
N ILE A 241 16.32 8.29 -20.72
CA ILE A 241 16.74 6.94 -20.31
C ILE A 241 16.85 6.84 -18.78
N ASP A 242 17.43 7.85 -18.12
CA ASP A 242 17.62 7.83 -16.66
C ASP A 242 16.29 8.03 -15.94
N PHE A 243 15.40 8.87 -16.49
CA PHE A 243 14.03 8.97 -15.98
C PHE A 243 13.29 7.62 -16.07
N ILE A 244 13.38 6.93 -17.21
CA ILE A 244 12.80 5.59 -17.41
C ILE A 244 13.40 4.59 -16.41
N LYS A 245 14.72 4.60 -16.20
CA LYS A 245 15.36 3.75 -15.17
C LYS A 245 14.80 3.98 -13.77
N LYS A 246 14.54 5.26 -13.40
CA LYS A 246 13.87 5.58 -12.13
C LYS A 246 12.46 5.00 -12.03
N LEU A 247 11.74 4.84 -13.15
CA LEU A 247 10.38 4.28 -13.14
C LEU A 247 10.36 2.74 -13.11
N ILE A 248 11.19 2.09 -13.93
CA ILE A 248 11.14 0.63 -14.10
C ILE A 248 11.53 -0.15 -12.84
N ILE A 249 12.36 0.43 -11.96
CA ILE A 249 12.70 -0.19 -10.67
C ILE A 249 11.49 -0.42 -9.78
N HIS A 250 10.39 0.26 -10.03
CA HIS A 250 9.15 0.15 -9.25
C HIS A 250 8.14 -0.82 -9.86
N ILE A 251 8.42 -1.37 -11.04
CA ILE A 251 7.57 -2.41 -11.65
C ILE A 251 7.68 -3.67 -10.79
N PRO A 252 6.58 -4.18 -10.25
CA PRO A 252 6.60 -5.39 -9.44
C PRO A 252 6.91 -6.61 -10.30
N ASP A 253 7.48 -7.64 -9.68
CA ASP A 253 7.68 -8.92 -10.32
C ASP A 253 6.33 -9.53 -10.73
N LYS A 254 6.37 -10.38 -11.76
CA LYS A 254 5.17 -11.09 -12.25
C LYS A 254 4.49 -11.83 -11.09
N HIS A 255 3.17 -11.68 -10.97
CA HIS A 255 2.34 -12.26 -9.91
C HIS A 255 2.60 -11.75 -8.47
N PHE A 256 3.50 -10.79 -8.25
CA PHE A 256 3.68 -10.22 -6.93
C PHE A 256 2.44 -9.40 -6.50
N LYS A 257 1.83 -9.80 -5.37
CA LYS A 257 0.63 -9.13 -4.84
C LYS A 257 1.02 -7.89 -4.05
N MET A 258 0.86 -6.72 -4.69
CA MET A 258 1.10 -5.40 -4.07
C MET A 258 0.06 -5.01 -3.02
N ILE A 259 -1.10 -5.67 -3.01
CA ILE A 259 -2.23 -5.41 -2.12
C ILE A 259 -2.58 -6.70 -1.42
N ARG A 260 -2.70 -6.66 -0.09
CA ARG A 260 -3.06 -7.83 0.71
C ARG A 260 -4.10 -7.47 1.76
N TYR A 261 -5.00 -8.42 1.99
CA TYR A 261 -6.13 -8.29 2.91
C TYR A 261 -5.92 -9.21 4.10
N TYR A 262 -6.20 -8.69 5.30
CA TYR A 262 -5.96 -9.42 6.53
C TYR A 262 -7.11 -9.24 7.54
N GLY A 263 -7.15 -10.14 8.53
CA GLY A 263 -8.17 -10.13 9.56
C GLY A 263 -9.56 -10.32 8.97
N THR A 264 -10.53 -9.52 9.38
CA THR A 264 -11.91 -9.61 8.89
C THR A 264 -12.07 -9.26 7.40
N TYR A 265 -11.05 -8.70 6.74
CA TYR A 265 -11.02 -8.46 5.30
C TYR A 265 -10.39 -9.58 4.49
N HIS A 266 -9.89 -10.64 5.15
CA HIS A 266 -9.30 -11.78 4.43
C HIS A 266 -10.38 -12.51 3.61
N PRO A 267 -10.10 -12.93 2.37
CA PRO A 267 -11.09 -13.56 1.49
C PRO A 267 -11.73 -14.85 2.02
N SER A 268 -11.02 -15.57 2.92
CA SER A 268 -11.55 -16.80 3.54
C SER A 268 -12.55 -16.57 4.67
N VAL A 269 -12.74 -15.31 5.09
CA VAL A 269 -13.70 -15.00 6.18
C VAL A 269 -15.07 -14.77 5.54
N SER A 270 -16.06 -15.55 5.97
CA SER A 270 -17.44 -15.37 5.52
C SER A 270 -17.98 -14.02 5.97
N ARG A 271 -18.66 -13.33 5.06
CA ARG A 271 -19.18 -11.98 5.31
C ARG A 271 -20.54 -11.97 5.94
N SER A 272 -21.32 -13.02 5.72
CA SER A 272 -22.68 -13.16 6.27
C SER A 272 -22.71 -12.94 7.79
N ASP A 273 -21.65 -13.39 8.48
CA ASP A 273 -21.54 -13.30 9.93
C ASP A 273 -21.13 -11.91 10.41
N PHE A 274 -20.49 -11.09 9.56
CA PHE A 274 -19.91 -9.79 9.94
C PHE A 274 -20.78 -8.59 9.56
N VAL A 275 -21.48 -8.65 8.43
CA VAL A 275 -22.27 -7.51 7.93
C VAL A 275 -23.56 -7.30 8.75
N ARG A 276 -24.17 -8.37 9.25
CA ARG A 276 -25.40 -8.28 10.05
C ARG A 276 -25.27 -7.52 11.36
N ASN A 277 -24.07 -7.48 11.96
CA ASN A 277 -23.83 -6.85 13.26
C ASN A 277 -23.09 -5.50 13.17
N ALA A 278 -22.60 -5.09 11.99
CA ALA A 278 -21.85 -3.84 11.84
C ALA A 278 -22.71 -2.58 11.86
N HIS A 279 -24.03 -2.71 11.75
CA HIS A 279 -24.99 -1.58 11.85
C HIS A 279 -25.31 -1.19 13.30
N LEU A 280 -24.77 -1.89 14.28
CA LEU A 280 -25.04 -1.68 15.71
C LEU A 280 -23.96 -0.88 16.45
N ILE A 281 -22.99 -0.29 15.71
CA ILE A 281 -21.90 0.58 16.23
C ILE A 281 -22.01 1.98 15.54
#